data_1462f479d3e851c5fb3f5931b5c56ac2
#
_entry.id   1462f479d3e851c5fb3f5931b5c56ac2
#
_cell.length_a   1.000
_cell.length_b   1.000
_cell.length_c   1.000
_cell.angle_alpha   90.00
_cell.angle_beta   90.00
_cell.angle_gamma   90.00
#
_symmetry.space_group_name_H-M   'P 1'
#
loop_
_entity.id
_entity.type
_entity.pdbx_description
1 polymer ?
#
loop_
_entity_poly.entity_id
_entity_poly.type
_entity_poly.pdbx_seq_one_letter_code
_entity_poly.pdbx_strand_id
1 'polypeptide(L)'
;PFAFVMSKFDAVIQNQEDLEFDIEPFKHNSSFIHTGKLSLREINGASDMIKSYMESHWDEGQLGYDVVKKWGDNARFFGVSALGAMTNENLQIDISEDQDVKPFRVMDPLIWVLHKLGGFGIPVEQ
;
A
#
# COMPACT_ATOMS: atom_id res chain seq x y z
N PRO A 1 0.57 2.46 -17.02
CA PRO A 1 0.09 2.24 -15.66
C PRO A 1 0.32 3.46 -14.77
N PHE A 2 -0.58 3.65 -13.82
CA PHE A 2 -0.52 4.72 -12.84
C PHE A 2 -0.52 4.11 -11.44
N ALA A 3 0.53 4.34 -10.66
CA ALA A 3 0.61 3.91 -9.27
C ALA A 3 0.56 5.14 -8.36
N PHE A 4 -0.51 5.25 -7.57
CA PHE A 4 -0.61 6.25 -6.51
C PHE A 4 -0.05 5.65 -5.23
N VAL A 5 0.96 6.29 -4.64
CA VAL A 5 1.64 5.75 -3.46
C VAL A 5 1.44 6.68 -2.26
N MET A 6 0.82 6.16 -1.23
CA MET A 6 0.69 6.81 0.06
C MET A 6 1.82 6.33 0.96
N SER A 7 2.79 7.20 1.25
CA SER A 7 3.90 6.90 2.14
C SER A 7 3.49 7.04 3.61
N LYS A 8 4.29 6.49 4.51
CA LYS A 8 4.03 6.51 5.96
C LYS A 8 2.67 5.93 6.33
N PHE A 9 2.28 4.89 5.64
CA PHE A 9 0.97 4.27 5.84
C PHE A 9 0.84 3.59 7.22
N ASP A 10 1.96 3.27 7.86
CA ASP A 10 2.01 2.82 9.25
C ASP A 10 1.27 3.79 10.20
N ALA A 11 1.40 5.10 9.97
CA ALA A 11 0.69 6.11 10.75
C ALA A 11 -0.83 6.01 10.58
N VAL A 12 -1.30 5.67 9.39
CA VAL A 12 -2.73 5.45 9.13
C VAL A 12 -3.23 4.21 9.86
N ILE A 13 -2.47 3.12 9.82
CA ILE A 13 -2.85 1.86 10.46
C ILE A 13 -2.94 2.00 11.98
N GLN A 14 -2.09 2.80 12.60
CA GLN A 14 -2.13 2.98 14.06
C GLN A 14 -3.36 3.72 14.57
N ASN A 15 -3.95 4.55 13.77
CA ASN A 15 -5.18 5.24 14.13
C ASN A 15 -6.41 4.42 13.75
N GLN A 16 -6.33 3.09 13.93
CA GLN A 16 -7.35 2.13 13.53
C GLN A 16 -8.73 2.36 14.15
N GLU A 17 -8.78 2.97 15.33
CA GLU A 17 -10.04 3.26 16.00
C GLU A 17 -10.96 4.16 15.17
N ASP A 18 -10.37 4.95 14.28
CA ASP A 18 -11.08 5.83 13.36
C ASP A 18 -11.34 5.20 11.99
N LEU A 19 -10.82 3.97 11.75
CA LEU A 19 -10.99 3.31 10.46
C LEU A 19 -12.21 2.40 10.46
N GLU A 20 -13.20 2.79 9.68
CA GLU A 20 -14.37 1.96 9.38
C GLU A 20 -14.08 0.90 8.30
N PHE A 21 -12.81 0.63 8.03
CA PHE A 21 -12.39 -0.22 6.92
C PHE A 21 -11.76 -1.51 7.38
N ASP A 22 -11.86 -2.51 6.54
CA ASP A 22 -11.13 -3.76 6.70
C ASP A 22 -9.63 -3.52 6.42
N ILE A 23 -8.82 -3.55 7.47
CA ILE A 23 -7.37 -3.38 7.38
C ILE A 23 -6.62 -4.70 7.13
N GLU A 24 -7.35 -5.79 6.92
CA GLU A 24 -6.74 -7.12 6.73
C GLU A 24 -5.62 -7.13 5.69
N PRO A 25 -5.76 -6.44 4.52
CA PRO A 25 -4.68 -6.39 3.54
C PRO A 25 -3.38 -5.80 4.05
N PHE A 26 -3.42 -5.05 5.16
CA PHE A 26 -2.26 -4.36 5.73
C PHE A 26 -1.75 -4.97 7.03
N LYS A 27 -2.30 -6.10 7.46
CA LYS A 27 -1.79 -6.84 8.62
C LYS A 27 -0.51 -7.59 8.30
N HIS A 28 -0.27 -7.86 7.05
CA HIS A 28 0.90 -8.62 6.59
C HIS A 28 1.65 -7.85 5.51
N ASN A 29 2.95 -8.06 5.47
CA ASN A 29 3.77 -7.53 4.39
C ASN A 29 3.43 -8.23 3.07
N SER A 30 3.93 -7.69 1.95
CA SER A 30 3.70 -8.26 0.63
C SER A 30 4.10 -9.73 0.58
N SER A 31 3.22 -10.57 0.07
CA SER A 31 3.52 -12.00 -0.13
C SER A 31 4.66 -12.23 -1.12
N PHE A 32 4.94 -11.27 -2.00
CA PHE A 32 6.03 -11.33 -2.96
C PHE A 32 7.39 -11.57 -2.28
N ILE A 33 7.60 -10.99 -1.09
CA ILE A 33 8.84 -11.15 -0.32
C ILE A 33 9.11 -12.63 -0.01
N HIS A 34 8.07 -13.41 0.23
CA HIS A 34 8.18 -14.81 0.61
C HIS A 34 8.04 -15.76 -0.57
N THR A 35 7.23 -15.43 -1.55
CA THR A 35 6.89 -16.33 -2.65
C THR A 35 7.62 -16.02 -3.94
N GLY A 36 8.12 -14.81 -4.11
CA GLY A 36 8.66 -14.33 -5.39
C GLY A 36 7.61 -14.20 -6.49
N LYS A 37 6.32 -14.29 -6.13
CA LYS A 37 5.21 -14.21 -7.08
C LYS A 37 4.31 -13.03 -6.75
N LEU A 38 3.89 -12.31 -7.79
CA LEU A 38 2.97 -11.21 -7.65
C LEU A 38 1.54 -11.74 -7.45
N SER A 39 0.92 -11.38 -6.34
CA SER A 39 -0.48 -11.67 -6.07
C SER A 39 -1.34 -10.47 -6.47
N LEU A 40 -2.00 -10.55 -7.60
CA LEU A 40 -2.92 -9.50 -8.05
C LEU A 40 -4.11 -9.35 -7.12
N ARG A 41 -4.56 -10.45 -6.52
CA ARG A 41 -5.63 -10.42 -5.53
C ARG A 41 -5.26 -9.57 -4.32
N GLU A 42 -4.04 -9.77 -3.80
CA GLU A 42 -3.53 -9.00 -2.68
C GLU A 42 -3.40 -7.52 -3.01
N ILE A 43 -2.82 -7.20 -4.16
CA ILE A 43 -2.65 -5.82 -4.62
C ILE A 43 -3.99 -5.14 -4.84
N ASN A 44 -4.94 -5.81 -5.45
CA ASN A 44 -6.27 -5.25 -5.68
C ASN A 44 -6.99 -4.98 -4.36
N GLY A 45 -6.95 -5.92 -3.41
CA GLY A 45 -7.56 -5.73 -2.09
C GLY A 45 -6.97 -4.55 -1.33
N ALA A 46 -5.65 -4.44 -1.34
CA ALA A 46 -4.96 -3.31 -0.71
C ALA A 46 -5.30 -1.99 -1.41
N SER A 47 -5.32 -1.98 -2.73
CA SER A 47 -5.66 -0.80 -3.53
C SER A 47 -7.09 -0.30 -3.25
N ASP A 48 -8.04 -1.21 -3.19
CA ASP A 48 -9.45 -0.85 -2.92
C ASP A 48 -9.59 -0.23 -1.53
N MET A 49 -8.86 -0.74 -0.55
CA MET A 49 -8.89 -0.20 0.80
C MET A 49 -8.30 1.22 0.86
N ILE A 50 -7.15 1.45 0.21
CA ILE A 50 -6.54 2.78 0.14
C ILE A 50 -7.47 3.78 -0.53
N LYS A 51 -8.07 3.38 -1.65
CA LYS A 51 -9.03 4.22 -2.36
C LYS A 51 -10.22 4.61 -1.49
N SER A 52 -10.79 3.65 -0.75
CA SER A 52 -11.90 3.90 0.17
C SER A 52 -11.49 4.83 1.31
N TYR A 53 -10.29 4.66 1.84
CA TYR A 53 -9.74 5.55 2.87
C TYR A 53 -9.64 6.99 2.36
N MET A 54 -9.12 7.19 1.16
CA MET A 54 -9.00 8.51 0.55
C MET A 54 -10.37 9.17 0.35
N GLU A 55 -11.34 8.42 -0.14
CA GLU A 55 -12.70 8.91 -0.37
C GLU A 55 -13.39 9.37 0.91
N SER A 56 -13.08 8.72 2.04
CA SER A 56 -13.74 9.00 3.32
C SER A 56 -13.06 10.06 4.16
N HIS A 57 -11.75 10.22 4.04
CA HIS A 57 -10.96 11.08 4.92
C HIS A 57 -10.43 12.34 4.28
N TRP A 58 -10.41 12.40 2.97
CA TRP A 58 -9.95 13.58 2.25
C TRP A 58 -11.13 14.29 1.61
N ASP A 59 -11.24 15.59 1.82
CA ASP A 59 -12.20 16.44 1.12
C ASP A 59 -11.99 16.39 -0.40
N GLU A 60 -10.86 15.82 -0.81
CA GLU A 60 -10.44 15.62 -2.19
C GLU A 60 -10.64 14.19 -2.66
N GLY A 61 -11.68 13.49 -2.19
CA GLY A 61 -12.09 12.20 -2.75
C GLY A 61 -12.24 12.23 -4.26
N GLN A 62 -12.37 13.43 -4.81
CA GLN A 62 -12.37 13.71 -6.24
C GLN A 62 -11.08 13.23 -6.93
N LEU A 63 -9.92 13.31 -6.27
CA LEU A 63 -8.67 12.86 -6.87
C LEU A 63 -8.70 11.36 -7.20
N GLY A 64 -9.17 10.54 -6.27
CA GLY A 64 -9.31 9.10 -6.48
C GLY A 64 -10.26 8.79 -7.63
N TYR A 65 -11.38 9.50 -7.67
CA TYR A 65 -12.38 9.38 -8.74
C TYR A 65 -11.78 9.75 -10.10
N ASP A 66 -11.08 10.88 -10.17
CA ASP A 66 -10.48 11.36 -11.42
C ASP A 66 -9.40 10.41 -11.96
N VAL A 67 -8.59 9.84 -11.06
CA VAL A 67 -7.58 8.84 -11.43
C VAL A 67 -8.25 7.60 -12.03
N VAL A 68 -9.26 7.08 -11.38
CA VAL A 68 -9.98 5.90 -11.87
C VAL A 68 -10.67 6.20 -13.21
N LYS A 69 -11.28 7.37 -13.35
CA LYS A 69 -11.94 7.78 -14.57
C LYS A 69 -10.97 7.87 -15.75
N LYS A 70 -9.76 8.40 -15.50
CA LYS A 70 -8.76 8.59 -16.56
C LYS A 70 -7.98 7.32 -16.87
N TRP A 71 -7.63 6.53 -15.87
CA TRP A 71 -6.69 5.42 -16.00
C TRP A 71 -7.34 4.05 -15.89
N GLY A 72 -8.55 3.96 -15.28
CA GLY A 72 -9.29 2.71 -15.15
C GLY A 72 -8.48 1.59 -14.52
N ASP A 73 -8.44 0.44 -15.18
CA ASP A 73 -7.70 -0.74 -14.72
C ASP A 73 -6.18 -0.56 -14.73
N ASN A 74 -5.69 0.51 -15.32
CA ASN A 74 -4.27 0.86 -15.32
C ASN A 74 -3.87 1.74 -14.13
N ALA A 75 -4.73 1.89 -13.13
CA ALA A 75 -4.43 2.60 -11.90
C ALA A 75 -4.54 1.69 -10.69
N ARG A 76 -3.63 1.84 -9.74
CA ARG A 76 -3.72 1.18 -8.43
C ARG A 76 -3.21 2.13 -7.35
N PHE A 77 -3.75 1.94 -6.15
CA PHE A 77 -3.41 2.72 -4.97
C PHE A 77 -2.61 1.84 -4.01
N PHE A 78 -1.53 2.38 -3.47
CA PHE A 78 -0.61 1.63 -2.62
C PHE A 78 -0.38 2.36 -1.31
N GLY A 79 -0.36 1.61 -0.21
CA GLY A 79 0.08 2.12 1.09
C GLY A 79 1.42 1.48 1.45
N VAL A 80 2.43 2.30 1.69
CA VAL A 80 3.78 1.82 1.96
C VAL A 80 4.36 2.50 3.20
N SER A 81 5.26 1.81 3.88
CA SER A 81 6.05 2.39 4.95
C SER A 81 7.51 1.97 4.79
N ALA A 82 8.40 2.93 4.62
CA ALA A 82 9.82 2.66 4.46
C ALA A 82 10.46 2.09 5.72
N LEU A 83 9.97 2.49 6.87
CA LEU A 83 10.53 2.08 8.16
C LEU A 83 9.76 0.94 8.82
N GLY A 84 8.48 0.78 8.48
CA GLY A 84 7.61 -0.21 9.11
C GLY A 84 7.41 0.01 10.60
N ALA A 85 7.87 1.15 11.13
CA ALA A 85 7.80 1.49 12.52
C ALA A 85 7.31 2.92 12.67
N MET A 86 6.58 3.18 13.76
CA MET A 86 6.08 4.52 14.04
C MET A 86 7.12 5.39 14.69
N THR A 87 6.97 6.68 14.40
CA THR A 87 7.66 7.71 15.16
C THR A 87 6.93 7.95 16.47
N ASN A 88 7.71 8.21 17.54
CA ASN A 88 7.17 8.66 18.82
C ASN A 88 6.65 10.11 18.74
N GLU A 89 6.14 10.64 19.86
CA GLU A 89 5.62 12.01 19.95
C GLU A 89 6.61 13.10 19.50
N ASN A 90 7.91 12.81 19.53
CA ASN A 90 8.97 13.73 19.13
C ASN A 90 9.40 13.53 17.67
N LEU A 91 8.64 12.81 16.89
CA LEU A 91 8.95 12.46 15.49
C LEU A 91 10.25 11.66 15.35
N GLN A 92 10.68 11.02 16.43
CA GLN A 92 11.84 10.13 16.41
C GLN A 92 11.38 8.68 16.29
N ILE A 93 12.15 7.90 15.56
CA ILE A 93 11.90 6.47 15.45
C ILE A 93 12.24 5.85 16.81
N ASP A 94 11.24 5.25 17.44
CA ASP A 94 11.45 4.50 18.66
C ASP A 94 12.07 3.14 18.26
N ILE A 95 13.41 3.11 18.27
CA ILE A 95 14.15 1.86 18.07
C ILE A 95 14.24 1.20 19.45
N SER A 96 13.14 0.62 19.92
CA SER A 96 13.24 -0.32 21.03
C SER A 96 13.91 -1.59 20.53
N GLU A 97 14.61 -2.31 21.42
CA GLU A 97 15.39 -3.50 21.08
C GLU A 97 14.61 -4.57 20.33
N ASP A 98 13.27 -4.50 20.36
CA ASP A 98 12.37 -5.47 19.74
C ASP A 98 11.75 -4.99 18.42
N GLN A 99 12.06 -3.76 17.96
CA GLN A 99 11.51 -3.23 16.72
C GLN A 99 12.58 -3.12 15.65
N ASP A 100 12.67 -4.14 14.82
CA ASP A 100 13.45 -4.07 13.59
C ASP A 100 12.80 -3.10 12.61
N VAL A 101 13.61 -2.27 11.97
CA VAL A 101 13.17 -1.47 10.83
C VAL A 101 12.87 -2.44 9.68
N LYS A 102 11.60 -2.62 9.37
CA LYS A 102 11.16 -3.50 8.28
C LYS A 102 10.34 -2.70 7.27
N PRO A 103 10.87 -2.45 6.09
CA PRO A 103 10.08 -1.84 5.03
C PRO A 103 8.79 -2.63 4.79
N PHE A 104 7.68 -1.91 4.66
CA PHE A 104 6.36 -2.51 4.51
C PHE A 104 5.79 -2.19 3.15
N ARG A 105 5.55 -3.22 2.35
CA ARG A 105 4.94 -3.17 1.02
C ARG A 105 5.60 -2.22 0.01
N VAL A 106 6.85 -1.81 0.25
CA VAL A 106 7.56 -0.85 -0.62
C VAL A 106 7.80 -1.38 -2.02
N MET A 107 7.84 -2.72 -2.18
CA MET A 107 8.05 -3.34 -3.49
C MET A 107 6.78 -3.41 -4.34
N ASP A 108 5.61 -3.37 -3.72
CA ASP A 108 4.32 -3.57 -4.41
C ASP A 108 4.12 -2.62 -5.60
N PRO A 109 4.30 -1.28 -5.45
CA PRO A 109 4.10 -0.38 -6.58
C PRO A 109 5.02 -0.69 -7.75
N LEU A 110 6.29 -0.94 -7.46
CA LEU A 110 7.28 -1.22 -8.49
C LEU A 110 6.96 -2.51 -9.24
N ILE A 111 6.72 -3.59 -8.51
CA ILE A 111 6.45 -4.89 -9.10
C ILE A 111 5.19 -4.86 -9.94
N TRP A 112 4.15 -4.17 -9.46
CA TRP A 112 2.91 -4.03 -10.20
C TRP A 112 3.11 -3.25 -11.50
N VAL A 113 3.83 -2.13 -11.46
CA VAL A 113 4.12 -1.34 -12.67
C VAL A 113 4.92 -2.17 -13.68
N LEU A 114 5.95 -2.88 -13.22
CA LEU A 114 6.75 -3.74 -14.10
C LEU A 114 5.91 -4.85 -14.73
N HIS A 115 5.01 -5.45 -13.95
CA HIS A 115 4.07 -6.45 -14.47
C HIS A 115 3.16 -5.85 -15.56
N LYS A 116 2.63 -4.67 -15.33
CA LYS A 116 1.75 -3.99 -16.30
C LYS A 116 2.47 -3.61 -17.58
N LEU A 117 3.75 -3.31 -17.50
CA LEU A 117 4.56 -3.03 -18.68
C LEU A 117 4.93 -4.29 -19.49
N GLY A 118 4.79 -5.46 -18.90
CA GLY A 118 4.77 -6.74 -19.64
C GLY A 118 6.12 -7.30 -20.07
N GLY A 119 7.26 -6.71 -19.68
CA GLY A 119 8.55 -7.10 -20.22
C GLY A 119 9.56 -7.70 -19.26
N PHE A 120 9.17 -7.98 -18.01
CA PHE A 120 10.15 -8.23 -16.95
C PHE A 120 10.10 -9.64 -16.35
N GLY A 121 9.27 -10.52 -16.89
CA GLY A 121 9.22 -11.92 -16.44
C GLY A 121 8.82 -12.11 -14.98
N ILE A 122 8.02 -11.21 -14.42
CA ILE A 122 7.57 -11.33 -13.04
C ILE A 122 6.52 -12.44 -12.94
N PRO A 123 6.78 -13.50 -12.15
CA PRO A 123 5.77 -14.55 -11.98
C PRO A 123 4.54 -14.03 -11.26
N VAL A 124 3.37 -14.45 -11.71
CA VAL A 124 2.08 -14.08 -11.11
C VAL A 124 1.51 -15.30 -10.43
N GLU A 125 1.00 -15.12 -9.22
CA GLU A 125 0.27 -16.14 -8.50
C GLU A 125 -1.09 -16.36 -9.16
N GLN A 126 -1.39 -17.59 -9.45
CA GLN A 126 -2.68 -17.99 -10.05
C GLN A 126 -3.72 -18.27 -8.99
#